data_5c31a1dc9d8c94a0763d182daaca28b2
#
_entry.id   5c31a1dc9d8c94a0763d182daaca28b2
#
_cell.length_a   1.000
_cell.length_b   1.000
_cell.length_c   1.000
_cell.angle_alpha   90.00
_cell.angle_beta   90.00
_cell.angle_gamma   90.00
#
_symmetry.space_group_name_H-M   'P 1'
#
loop_
_entity.id
_entity.type
_entity.pdbx_description
1 polymer ?
#
loop_
_entity_poly.entity_id
_entity_poly.type
_entity_poly.pdbx_seq_one_letter_code
_entity_poly.pdbx_strand_id
1 'polypeptide(L)'
;SYLSVRPLMLIIKILFPLVWVANILSNGLLYIMGVKHYKKTLDILTMEELRTMVNEAGSLIPSHNKSMLTSILDLNNITVEDIMIPRNDIVGLDLNDNDDALINNIRNSQHTLLPIYRDDIDDIYGVIHMRDLTHYLTEHDFSKHMLLELAEKPYFVPEGTPLHTQLFNFQRTKNRFGLVVDEYGDILGLVTLADILEEIVGEFTTDVQETPRITRQQDDSYLVDATLNV
;
A
#
# COMPACT_ATOMS: atom_id res chain seq x y z
N SER A 1 44.08 -5.97 16.83
CA SER A 1 44.70 -6.60 17.98
C SER A 1 44.61 -8.13 17.88
N TYR A 2 45.62 -8.73 17.20
CA TYR A 2 45.74 -10.18 17.00
C TYR A 2 46.19 -10.97 18.26
N LEU A 3 46.54 -10.30 19.35
CA LEU A 3 47.04 -10.93 20.57
C LEU A 3 45.94 -11.61 21.41
N SER A 4 44.68 -11.20 21.27
CA SER A 4 43.55 -11.75 22.06
C SER A 4 42.93 -13.02 21.44
N VAL A 5 43.20 -13.29 20.16
CA VAL A 5 42.55 -14.40 19.43
C VAL A 5 43.18 -15.78 19.85
N ARG A 6 44.49 -15.80 20.09
CA ARG A 6 45.17 -17.05 20.48
C ARG A 6 44.73 -17.68 21.80
N PRO A 7 44.59 -16.92 22.92
CA PRO A 7 44.07 -17.49 24.16
C PRO A 7 42.60 -17.93 24.02
N LEU A 8 41.78 -17.20 23.25
CA LEU A 8 40.37 -17.54 22.99
C LEU A 8 40.24 -18.88 22.24
N MET A 9 41.05 -19.10 21.20
CA MET A 9 41.07 -20.37 20.47
C MET A 9 41.48 -21.54 21.35
N LEU A 10 42.40 -21.33 22.28
CA LEU A 10 42.86 -22.37 23.20
C LEU A 10 41.75 -22.76 24.20
N ILE A 11 41.03 -21.77 24.72
CA ILE A 11 39.85 -21.99 25.59
C ILE A 11 38.75 -22.74 24.84
N ILE A 12 38.43 -22.35 23.60
CA ILE A 12 37.43 -23.05 22.78
C ILE A 12 37.83 -24.49 22.53
N LYS A 13 39.12 -24.77 22.26
CA LYS A 13 39.65 -26.12 21.98
C LYS A 13 39.62 -27.03 23.21
N ILE A 14 39.78 -26.46 24.40
CA ILE A 14 39.68 -27.19 25.68
C ILE A 14 38.23 -27.42 26.08
N LEU A 15 37.34 -26.43 25.84
CA LEU A 15 35.92 -26.53 26.16
C LEU A 15 35.12 -27.36 25.16
N PHE A 16 35.60 -27.51 23.91
CA PHE A 16 34.91 -28.25 22.85
C PHE A 16 34.55 -29.69 23.24
N PRO A 17 35.46 -30.52 23.81
CA PRO A 17 35.12 -31.89 24.25
C PRO A 17 34.10 -31.90 25.40
N LEU A 18 34.15 -30.91 26.29
CA LEU A 18 33.19 -30.79 27.39
C LEU A 18 31.77 -30.49 26.89
N VAL A 19 31.66 -29.55 25.93
CA VAL A 19 30.40 -29.21 25.27
C VAL A 19 29.88 -30.40 24.44
N TRP A 20 30.76 -31.13 23.78
CA TRP A 20 30.41 -32.33 23.00
C TRP A 20 29.80 -33.41 23.89
N VAL A 21 30.45 -33.72 25.05
CA VAL A 21 29.94 -34.68 26.02
C VAL A 21 28.61 -34.24 26.62
N ALA A 22 28.47 -32.94 26.96
CA ALA A 22 27.22 -32.39 27.47
C ALA A 22 26.08 -32.54 26.45
N ASN A 23 26.35 -32.26 25.17
CA ASN A 23 25.37 -32.44 24.09
C ASN A 23 24.97 -33.91 23.88
N ILE A 24 25.91 -34.85 23.97
CA ILE A 24 25.61 -36.30 23.86
C ILE A 24 24.72 -36.75 25.02
N LEU A 25 25.04 -36.33 26.25
CA LEU A 25 24.24 -36.66 27.41
C LEU A 25 22.83 -36.07 27.32
N SER A 26 22.73 -34.80 26.94
CA SER A 26 21.45 -34.11 26.76
C SER A 26 20.59 -34.76 25.68
N ASN A 27 21.19 -35.05 24.52
CA ASN A 27 20.49 -35.70 23.40
C ASN A 27 20.10 -37.17 23.76
N GLY A 28 20.95 -37.87 24.49
CA GLY A 28 20.64 -39.23 25.00
C GLY A 28 19.46 -39.21 25.96
N LEU A 29 19.41 -38.24 26.89
CA LEU A 29 18.32 -38.07 27.83
C LEU A 29 17.01 -37.75 27.13
N LEU A 30 17.04 -36.83 26.16
CA LEU A 30 15.88 -36.47 25.33
C LEU A 30 15.36 -37.68 24.55
N TYR A 31 16.26 -38.53 24.04
CA TYR A 31 15.89 -39.73 23.31
C TYR A 31 15.18 -40.76 24.24
N ILE A 32 15.68 -40.94 25.47
CA ILE A 32 15.07 -41.83 26.49
C ILE A 32 13.69 -41.30 26.93
N MET A 33 13.55 -39.97 27.03
CA MET A 33 12.27 -39.32 27.37
C MET A 33 11.26 -39.30 26.20
N GLY A 34 11.61 -39.87 25.04
CA GLY A 34 10.70 -39.94 23.88
C GLY A 34 10.44 -38.58 23.19
N VAL A 35 11.20 -37.56 23.58
CA VAL A 35 11.14 -36.27 22.90
C VAL A 35 11.86 -36.42 21.56
N LYS A 36 11.10 -36.60 20.49
CA LYS A 36 11.64 -36.58 19.13
C LYS A 36 12.42 -35.27 18.98
N HIS A 37 13.67 -35.36 18.57
CA HIS A 37 14.43 -34.22 18.12
C HIS A 37 13.56 -33.45 17.12
N TYR A 38 13.00 -32.35 17.56
CA TYR A 38 12.46 -31.36 16.64
C TYR A 38 13.70 -30.87 15.88
N LYS A 39 13.96 -31.48 14.68
CA LYS A 39 14.85 -30.85 13.73
C LYS A 39 14.38 -29.42 13.75
N LYS A 40 15.29 -28.45 14.07
CA LYS A 40 15.02 -27.04 13.81
C LYS A 40 14.42 -26.96 12.43
N THR A 41 13.11 -27.10 12.35
CA THR A 41 12.35 -26.57 11.23
C THR A 41 12.91 -25.18 11.17
N LEU A 42 13.52 -24.83 10.04
CA LEU A 42 13.86 -23.46 9.70
C LEU A 42 12.81 -22.63 10.42
N ASP A 43 13.22 -21.91 11.47
CA ASP A 43 12.30 -21.04 12.19
C ASP A 43 11.62 -20.24 11.09
N ILE A 44 10.36 -20.57 10.82
CA ILE A 44 9.57 -19.83 9.87
C ILE A 44 9.45 -18.50 10.56
N LEU A 45 10.30 -17.56 10.13
CA LEU A 45 10.28 -16.19 10.63
C LEU A 45 8.83 -15.72 10.58
N THR A 46 8.32 -15.36 11.73
CA THR A 46 7.02 -14.72 11.79
C THR A 46 7.13 -13.36 11.08
N MET A 47 6.01 -12.82 10.60
CA MET A 47 5.98 -11.51 9.97
C MET A 47 6.57 -10.43 10.89
N GLU A 48 6.31 -10.52 12.20
CA GLU A 48 6.86 -9.64 13.24
C GLU A 48 8.38 -9.75 13.39
N GLU A 49 8.92 -10.96 13.32
CA GLU A 49 10.38 -11.16 13.36
C GLU A 49 11.04 -10.61 12.10
N LEU A 50 10.41 -10.78 10.93
CA LEU A 50 10.88 -10.20 9.68
C LEU A 50 10.87 -8.67 9.73
N ARG A 51 9.80 -8.08 10.27
CA ARG A 51 9.69 -6.64 10.50
C ARG A 51 10.79 -6.12 11.43
N THR A 52 11.04 -6.84 12.52
CA THR A 52 12.11 -6.52 13.47
C THR A 52 13.47 -6.57 12.79
N MET A 53 13.76 -7.60 12.00
CA MET A 53 15.01 -7.72 11.25
C MET A 53 15.21 -6.59 10.25
N VAL A 54 14.16 -6.20 9.52
CA VAL A 54 14.20 -5.04 8.60
C VAL A 54 14.49 -3.76 9.38
N ASN A 55 13.87 -3.61 10.56
CA ASN A 55 14.09 -2.44 11.42
C ASN A 55 15.49 -2.39 12.02
N GLU A 56 16.07 -3.53 12.38
CA GLU A 56 17.41 -3.63 12.96
C GLU A 56 18.54 -3.66 11.92
N ALA A 57 18.23 -3.75 10.62
CA ALA A 57 19.22 -3.80 9.54
C ALA A 57 20.13 -2.54 9.46
N GLY A 58 19.85 -1.53 10.27
CA GLY A 58 20.72 -0.38 10.50
C GLY A 58 21.15 0.33 9.22
N SER A 59 22.45 0.57 9.11
CA SER A 59 23.06 1.27 7.95
C SER A 59 23.17 0.45 6.67
N LEU A 60 22.77 -0.83 6.68
CA LEU A 60 22.84 -1.71 5.51
C LEU A 60 21.74 -1.41 4.50
N ILE A 61 20.59 -0.91 4.96
CA ILE A 61 19.44 -0.59 4.13
C ILE A 61 19.18 0.93 4.22
N PRO A 62 19.12 1.66 3.10
CA PRO A 62 18.71 3.06 3.09
C PRO A 62 17.32 3.23 3.75
N SER A 63 17.11 4.34 4.46
CA SER A 63 15.88 4.59 5.22
C SER A 63 14.62 4.49 4.37
N HIS A 64 14.63 5.02 3.16
CA HIS A 64 13.52 4.95 2.21
C HIS A 64 13.19 3.50 1.82
N ASN A 65 14.19 2.69 1.50
CA ASN A 65 13.97 1.26 1.16
C ASN A 65 13.44 0.48 2.36
N LYS A 66 13.87 0.83 3.57
CA LYS A 66 13.38 0.24 4.81
C LYS A 66 11.89 0.56 5.02
N SER A 67 11.49 1.81 4.82
CA SER A 67 10.09 2.21 4.87
C SER A 67 9.25 1.39 3.89
N MET A 68 9.64 1.32 2.62
CA MET A 68 8.93 0.53 1.60
C MET A 68 8.80 -0.95 1.98
N LEU A 69 9.87 -1.57 2.51
CA LEU A 69 9.81 -2.97 2.95
C LEU A 69 8.82 -3.16 4.10
N THR A 70 8.76 -2.21 5.03
CA THR A 70 7.80 -2.25 6.14
C THR A 70 6.37 -2.09 5.62
N SER A 71 6.11 -1.12 4.74
CA SER A 71 4.80 -0.93 4.10
C SER A 71 4.33 -2.19 3.34
N ILE A 72 5.23 -2.87 2.61
CA ILE A 72 4.88 -4.14 1.94
C ILE A 72 4.43 -5.22 2.94
N LEU A 73 5.08 -5.30 4.11
CA LEU A 73 4.69 -6.26 5.15
C LEU A 73 3.33 -5.88 5.78
N ASP A 74 3.02 -4.60 5.85
CA ASP A 74 1.78 -4.07 6.42
C ASP A 74 0.56 -4.23 5.49
N LEU A 75 0.76 -4.40 4.17
CA LEU A 75 -0.33 -4.59 3.20
C LEU A 75 -1.27 -5.77 3.50
N ASN A 76 -0.85 -6.72 4.34
CA ASN A 76 -1.70 -7.81 4.78
C ASN A 76 -2.74 -7.39 5.82
N ASN A 77 -2.46 -6.31 6.55
CA ASN A 77 -3.26 -5.84 7.69
C ASN A 77 -4.13 -4.63 7.32
N ILE A 78 -3.83 -3.98 6.20
CA ILE A 78 -4.56 -2.82 5.67
C ILE A 78 -5.56 -3.33 4.63
N THR A 79 -6.77 -2.80 4.66
CA THR A 79 -7.86 -3.12 3.73
C THR A 79 -8.09 -2.01 2.72
N VAL A 80 -8.89 -2.28 1.70
CA VAL A 80 -9.23 -1.25 0.70
C VAL A 80 -10.03 -0.10 1.29
N GLU A 81 -10.81 -0.35 2.35
CA GLU A 81 -11.56 0.65 3.09
C GLU A 81 -10.64 1.72 3.72
N ASP A 82 -9.47 1.31 4.19
CA ASP A 82 -8.53 2.21 4.87
C ASP A 82 -7.92 3.27 3.94
N ILE A 83 -7.85 2.99 2.63
CA ILE A 83 -7.18 3.87 1.65
C ILE A 83 -8.08 4.36 0.52
N MET A 84 -9.34 3.90 0.45
CA MET A 84 -10.24 4.29 -0.63
C MET A 84 -10.54 5.79 -0.61
N ILE A 85 -10.79 6.35 -1.78
CA ILE A 85 -11.44 7.64 -1.91
C ILE A 85 -12.90 7.48 -1.46
N PRO A 86 -13.35 8.17 -0.40
CA PRO A 86 -14.70 8.01 0.10
C PRO A 86 -15.75 8.41 -0.93
N ARG A 87 -16.96 7.83 -0.84
CA ARG A 87 -18.10 8.09 -1.74
C ARG A 87 -18.33 9.58 -2.00
N ASN A 88 -18.27 10.40 -0.94
CA ASN A 88 -18.56 11.84 -1.03
C ASN A 88 -17.52 12.63 -1.82
N ASP A 89 -16.32 12.06 -1.99
CA ASP A 89 -15.20 12.69 -2.68
C ASP A 89 -15.03 12.13 -4.11
N ILE A 90 -15.89 11.18 -4.52
CA ILE A 90 -15.85 10.63 -5.88
C ILE A 90 -16.38 11.69 -6.84
N VAL A 91 -15.52 12.09 -7.76
CA VAL A 91 -15.88 12.94 -8.90
C VAL A 91 -16.32 12.06 -10.06
N GLY A 92 -17.54 12.23 -10.55
CA GLY A 92 -18.09 11.44 -11.66
C GLY A 92 -18.97 12.27 -12.59
N LEU A 93 -19.60 11.60 -13.55
CA LEU A 93 -20.48 12.19 -14.55
C LEU A 93 -21.91 11.69 -14.34
N ASP A 94 -22.82 12.58 -13.95
CA ASP A 94 -24.25 12.26 -13.86
C ASP A 94 -24.90 12.38 -15.25
N LEU A 95 -25.48 11.29 -15.74
CA LEU A 95 -26.19 11.27 -17.04
C LEU A 95 -27.42 12.18 -17.08
N ASN A 96 -27.94 12.61 -15.94
CA ASN A 96 -29.06 13.55 -15.89
C ASN A 96 -28.64 15.01 -16.07
N ASP A 97 -27.36 15.33 -15.87
CA ASP A 97 -26.81 16.65 -16.15
C ASP A 97 -27.01 17.03 -17.63
N ASN A 98 -27.08 18.32 -17.92
CA ASN A 98 -27.10 18.78 -19.30
C ASN A 98 -25.72 18.63 -19.95
N ASP A 99 -25.68 18.62 -21.29
CA ASP A 99 -24.44 18.40 -22.05
C ASP A 99 -23.35 19.44 -21.73
N ASP A 100 -23.73 20.71 -21.54
CA ASP A 100 -22.78 21.76 -21.18
C ASP A 100 -22.15 21.54 -19.80
N ALA A 101 -22.92 21.08 -18.81
CA ALA A 101 -22.40 20.73 -17.49
C ALA A 101 -21.45 19.53 -17.56
N LEU A 102 -21.81 18.48 -18.27
CA LEU A 102 -20.97 17.32 -18.49
C LEU A 102 -19.64 17.69 -19.16
N ILE A 103 -19.69 18.50 -20.23
CA ILE A 103 -18.48 18.98 -20.90
C ILE A 103 -17.59 19.81 -19.97
N ASN A 104 -18.20 20.66 -19.13
CA ASN A 104 -17.45 21.44 -18.15
C ASN A 104 -16.82 20.56 -17.07
N ASN A 105 -17.56 19.56 -16.56
CA ASN A 105 -17.03 18.60 -15.59
C ASN A 105 -15.84 17.80 -16.17
N ILE A 106 -15.95 17.37 -17.43
CA ILE A 106 -14.87 16.68 -18.13
C ILE A 106 -13.63 17.59 -18.29
N ARG A 107 -13.82 18.85 -18.72
CA ARG A 107 -12.71 19.79 -18.95
C ARG A 107 -11.97 20.18 -17.67
N ASN A 108 -12.69 20.28 -16.57
CA ASN A 108 -12.15 20.71 -15.29
C ASN A 108 -11.65 19.52 -14.43
N SER A 109 -11.95 18.28 -14.82
CA SER A 109 -11.52 17.11 -14.07
C SER A 109 -10.01 16.93 -14.15
N GLN A 110 -9.40 16.70 -13.00
CA GLN A 110 -7.99 16.32 -12.86
C GLN A 110 -7.82 14.79 -12.75
N HIS A 111 -8.93 14.06 -12.74
CA HIS A 111 -8.93 12.61 -12.57
C HIS A 111 -8.78 11.88 -13.90
N THR A 112 -8.04 10.79 -13.89
CA THR A 112 -7.84 9.92 -15.07
C THR A 112 -9.02 9.01 -15.35
N LEU A 113 -9.84 8.75 -14.34
CA LEU A 113 -10.98 7.85 -14.36
C LEU A 113 -12.20 8.57 -13.82
N LEU A 114 -13.30 8.50 -14.54
CA LEU A 114 -14.56 9.13 -14.16
C LEU A 114 -15.67 8.07 -14.15
N PRO A 115 -16.27 7.76 -12.99
CA PRO A 115 -17.51 7.01 -12.92
C PRO A 115 -18.64 7.71 -13.65
N ILE A 116 -19.49 6.94 -14.32
CA ILE A 116 -20.70 7.41 -15.00
C ILE A 116 -21.89 6.78 -14.28
N TYR A 117 -22.78 7.62 -13.78
CA TYR A 117 -23.94 7.20 -13.00
C TYR A 117 -25.19 8.01 -13.35
N ARG A 118 -26.34 7.67 -12.78
CA ARG A 118 -27.58 8.43 -12.93
C ARG A 118 -28.19 8.72 -11.56
N ASP A 119 -28.42 9.99 -11.27
CA ASP A 119 -28.93 10.52 -10.00
C ASP A 119 -28.06 10.18 -8.79
N ASP A 120 -27.77 8.92 -8.57
CA ASP A 120 -27.00 8.42 -7.43
C ASP A 120 -25.85 7.53 -7.93
N ILE A 121 -24.71 7.60 -7.22
CA ILE A 121 -23.52 6.81 -7.55
C ILE A 121 -23.78 5.31 -7.49
N ASP A 122 -24.79 4.87 -6.73
CA ASP A 122 -25.17 3.45 -6.66
C ASP A 122 -25.83 2.96 -7.98
N ASP A 123 -26.41 3.88 -8.81
CA ASP A 123 -26.85 3.56 -10.16
C ASP A 123 -25.74 3.78 -11.19
N ILE A 124 -24.63 3.07 -11.01
CA ILE A 124 -23.44 3.20 -11.87
C ILE A 124 -23.56 2.41 -13.16
N TYR A 125 -23.29 3.05 -14.29
CA TYR A 125 -23.28 2.45 -15.61
C TYR A 125 -21.90 1.95 -16.03
N GLY A 126 -20.85 2.61 -15.57
CA GLY A 126 -19.50 2.25 -15.92
C GLY A 126 -18.48 3.29 -15.47
N VAL A 127 -17.27 3.12 -15.91
CA VAL A 127 -16.16 4.05 -15.65
C VAL A 127 -15.46 4.36 -16.97
N ILE A 128 -15.16 5.61 -17.22
CA ILE A 128 -14.52 6.04 -18.44
C ILE A 128 -13.11 6.57 -18.17
N HIS A 129 -12.18 6.22 -19.04
CA HIS A 129 -10.85 6.82 -19.04
C HIS A 129 -10.88 8.19 -19.73
N MET A 130 -10.37 9.21 -19.03
CA MET A 130 -10.25 10.57 -19.59
C MET A 130 -9.49 10.59 -20.91
N ARG A 131 -8.48 9.72 -21.07
CA ARG A 131 -7.71 9.60 -22.32
C ARG A 131 -8.61 9.19 -23.49
N ASP A 132 -9.47 8.19 -23.30
CA ASP A 132 -10.30 7.65 -24.37
C ASP A 132 -11.41 8.65 -24.73
N LEU A 133 -11.95 9.34 -23.73
CA LEU A 133 -12.88 10.43 -23.88
C LEU A 133 -12.26 11.60 -24.66
N THR A 134 -11.04 12.01 -24.31
CA THR A 134 -10.33 13.10 -25.01
C THR A 134 -10.04 12.75 -26.46
N HIS A 135 -9.61 11.51 -26.72
CA HIS A 135 -9.37 11.03 -28.10
C HIS A 135 -10.66 11.10 -28.94
N TYR A 136 -11.77 10.63 -28.40
CA TYR A 136 -13.04 10.65 -29.10
C TYR A 136 -13.50 12.10 -29.42
N LEU A 137 -13.41 13.00 -28.44
CA LEU A 137 -13.80 14.42 -28.61
C LEU A 137 -12.93 15.20 -29.59
N THR A 138 -11.78 14.71 -30.00
CA THR A 138 -10.98 15.32 -31.09
C THR A 138 -11.53 15.00 -32.45
N GLU A 139 -12.28 13.94 -32.63
CA GLU A 139 -12.76 13.43 -33.91
C GLU A 139 -14.29 13.59 -34.08
N HIS A 140 -15.03 13.71 -32.98
CA HIS A 140 -16.49 13.70 -32.96
C HIS A 140 -17.05 14.75 -31.99
N ASP A 141 -18.30 15.17 -32.23
CA ASP A 141 -19.04 16.00 -31.30
C ASP A 141 -19.47 15.23 -30.05
N PHE A 142 -19.65 15.96 -28.95
CA PHE A 142 -20.10 15.38 -27.68
C PHE A 142 -21.52 14.80 -27.78
N SER A 143 -21.70 13.60 -27.19
CA SER A 143 -22.99 12.94 -27.04
C SER A 143 -23.00 12.08 -25.79
N LYS A 144 -24.10 12.12 -25.02
CA LYS A 144 -24.26 11.21 -23.85
C LYS A 144 -24.19 9.73 -24.22
N HIS A 145 -24.64 9.37 -25.41
CA HIS A 145 -24.56 7.99 -25.91
C HIS A 145 -23.09 7.51 -26.00
N MET A 146 -22.21 8.39 -26.42
CA MET A 146 -20.78 8.13 -26.47
C MET A 146 -20.20 7.76 -25.10
N LEU A 147 -20.63 8.44 -24.02
CA LEU A 147 -20.15 8.12 -22.66
C LEU A 147 -20.46 6.68 -22.32
N LEU A 148 -21.65 6.17 -22.69
CA LEU A 148 -22.05 4.78 -22.45
C LEU A 148 -21.30 3.79 -23.33
N GLU A 149 -20.94 4.17 -24.56
CA GLU A 149 -20.19 3.30 -25.48
C GLU A 149 -18.71 3.17 -25.06
N LEU A 150 -18.12 4.25 -24.56
CA LEU A 150 -16.72 4.25 -24.12
C LEU A 150 -16.53 3.74 -22.68
N ALA A 151 -17.61 3.66 -21.91
CA ALA A 151 -17.54 3.22 -20.53
C ALA A 151 -17.14 1.74 -20.42
N GLU A 152 -16.15 1.48 -19.61
CA GLU A 152 -15.80 0.14 -19.19
C GLU A 152 -16.75 -0.33 -18.06
N LYS A 153 -16.98 -1.64 -17.99
CA LYS A 153 -17.81 -2.22 -16.93
C LYS A 153 -17.21 -1.93 -15.55
N PRO A 154 -18.05 -1.57 -14.57
CA PRO A 154 -17.57 -1.34 -13.23
C PRO A 154 -17.00 -2.65 -12.64
N TYR A 155 -15.90 -2.51 -11.91
CA TYR A 155 -15.27 -3.60 -11.17
C TYR A 155 -15.45 -3.34 -9.67
N PHE A 156 -16.14 -4.24 -8.99
CA PHE A 156 -16.49 -4.10 -7.58
C PHE A 156 -15.49 -4.85 -6.69
N VAL A 157 -15.19 -4.25 -5.55
CA VAL A 157 -14.25 -4.76 -4.54
C VAL A 157 -14.92 -4.69 -3.16
N PRO A 158 -15.05 -5.80 -2.42
CA PRO A 158 -15.55 -5.74 -1.04
C PRO A 158 -14.62 -4.90 -0.13
N GLU A 159 -15.20 -4.08 0.76
CA GLU A 159 -14.47 -3.16 1.65
C GLU A 159 -13.37 -3.84 2.49
N GLY A 160 -13.64 -5.00 3.07
CA GLY A 160 -12.70 -5.77 3.89
C GLY A 160 -11.60 -6.50 3.10
N THR A 161 -11.42 -6.23 1.80
CA THR A 161 -10.39 -6.89 1.00
C THR A 161 -9.00 -6.36 1.37
N PRO A 162 -8.05 -7.23 1.83
CA PRO A 162 -6.69 -6.81 2.12
C PRO A 162 -5.97 -6.26 0.89
N LEU A 163 -5.16 -5.21 1.06
CA LEU A 163 -4.50 -4.52 -0.05
C LEU A 163 -3.59 -5.43 -0.88
N HIS A 164 -2.86 -6.36 -0.25
CA HIS A 164 -2.04 -7.32 -0.98
C HIS A 164 -2.89 -8.19 -1.94
N THR A 165 -4.08 -8.61 -1.50
CA THR A 165 -5.00 -9.40 -2.32
C THR A 165 -5.54 -8.56 -3.48
N GLN A 166 -5.93 -7.32 -3.20
CA GLN A 166 -6.43 -6.41 -4.23
C GLN A 166 -5.36 -6.05 -5.26
N LEU A 167 -4.13 -5.87 -4.86
CA LEU A 167 -2.99 -5.66 -5.77
C LEU A 167 -2.84 -6.83 -6.76
N PHE A 168 -2.90 -8.08 -6.27
CA PHE A 168 -2.88 -9.26 -7.14
C PHE A 168 -4.11 -9.36 -8.05
N ASN A 169 -5.28 -8.98 -7.55
CA ASN A 169 -6.51 -8.95 -8.35
C ASN A 169 -6.38 -7.95 -9.50
N PHE A 170 -5.90 -6.75 -9.25
CA PHE A 170 -5.66 -5.75 -10.29
C PHE A 170 -4.68 -6.24 -11.36
N GLN A 171 -3.58 -6.89 -10.95
CA GLN A 171 -2.63 -7.48 -11.90
C GLN A 171 -3.25 -8.59 -12.75
N ARG A 172 -4.04 -9.47 -12.15
CA ARG A 172 -4.67 -10.61 -12.83
C ARG A 172 -5.77 -10.18 -13.79
N THR A 173 -6.61 -9.24 -13.38
CA THR A 173 -7.76 -8.76 -14.18
C THR A 173 -7.38 -7.65 -15.13
N LYS A 174 -6.17 -7.08 -14.99
CA LYS A 174 -5.68 -5.88 -15.70
C LYS A 174 -6.53 -4.63 -15.43
N ASN A 175 -7.36 -4.65 -14.41
CA ASN A 175 -8.06 -3.47 -13.92
C ASN A 175 -7.08 -2.58 -13.14
N ARG A 176 -7.34 -1.30 -13.11
CA ARG A 176 -6.53 -0.30 -12.39
C ARG A 176 -7.34 0.48 -11.38
N PHE A 177 -8.63 0.22 -11.30
CA PHE A 177 -9.56 0.83 -10.34
C PHE A 177 -10.60 -0.19 -9.90
N GLY A 178 -11.27 0.06 -8.77
CA GLY A 178 -12.38 -0.70 -8.28
C GLY A 178 -13.31 0.17 -7.44
N LEU A 179 -14.60 -0.08 -7.55
CA LEU A 179 -15.60 0.52 -6.67
C LEU A 179 -15.72 -0.33 -5.43
N VAL A 180 -15.48 0.28 -4.28
CA VAL A 180 -15.55 -0.40 -2.99
C VAL A 180 -17.00 -0.48 -2.56
N VAL A 181 -17.46 -1.68 -2.19
CA VAL A 181 -18.84 -1.95 -1.83
C VAL A 181 -18.94 -2.68 -0.49
N ASP A 182 -20.04 -2.42 0.21
CA ASP A 182 -20.43 -3.15 1.41
C ASP A 182 -21.11 -4.49 1.09
N GLU A 183 -21.67 -5.18 2.12
CA GLU A 183 -22.36 -6.45 2.02
C GLU A 183 -23.72 -6.34 1.30
N TYR A 184 -24.27 -5.15 1.19
CA TYR A 184 -25.54 -4.87 0.53
C TYR A 184 -25.35 -4.47 -0.93
N GLY A 185 -24.13 -4.13 -1.32
CA GLY A 185 -23.77 -3.68 -2.66
C GLY A 185 -23.80 -2.16 -2.81
N ASP A 186 -23.93 -1.42 -1.72
CA ASP A 186 -23.86 0.05 -1.71
C ASP A 186 -22.41 0.49 -1.92
N ILE A 187 -22.20 1.52 -2.73
CA ILE A 187 -20.85 2.04 -3.02
C ILE A 187 -20.36 2.91 -1.85
N LEU A 188 -19.28 2.48 -1.23
CA LEU A 188 -18.60 3.18 -0.13
C LEU A 188 -17.50 4.12 -0.61
N GLY A 189 -16.86 3.77 -1.73
CA GLY A 189 -15.73 4.53 -2.24
C GLY A 189 -15.16 3.98 -3.54
N LEU A 190 -13.99 4.46 -3.90
CA LEU A 190 -13.24 4.03 -5.07
C LEU A 190 -11.77 3.82 -4.67
N VAL A 191 -11.17 2.73 -5.11
CA VAL A 191 -9.74 2.43 -4.91
C VAL A 191 -9.06 2.24 -6.25
N THR A 192 -7.85 2.79 -6.39
CA THR A 192 -7.05 2.62 -7.61
C THR A 192 -5.76 1.83 -7.33
N LEU A 193 -5.14 1.33 -8.39
CA LEU A 193 -3.80 0.73 -8.29
C LEU A 193 -2.76 1.76 -7.82
N ALA A 194 -2.96 3.04 -8.15
CA ALA A 194 -2.06 4.11 -7.73
C ALA A 194 -2.08 4.30 -6.21
N ASP A 195 -3.26 4.27 -5.59
CA ASP A 195 -3.43 4.41 -4.14
C ASP A 195 -2.71 3.26 -3.38
N ILE A 196 -2.84 2.02 -3.88
CA ILE A 196 -2.11 0.87 -3.29
C ILE A 196 -0.59 1.02 -3.45
N LEU A 197 -0.13 1.54 -4.57
CA LEU A 197 1.31 1.77 -4.79
C LEU A 197 1.83 2.92 -3.93
N GLU A 198 1.01 3.94 -3.69
CA GLU A 198 1.33 5.05 -2.80
C GLU A 198 1.49 4.58 -1.35
N GLU A 199 0.66 3.65 -0.88
CA GLU A 199 0.80 3.02 0.43
C GLU A 199 2.15 2.29 0.59
N ILE A 200 2.67 1.70 -0.49
CA ILE A 200 3.96 1.01 -0.48
C ILE A 200 5.14 1.99 -0.51
N VAL A 201 5.09 2.98 -1.39
CA VAL A 201 6.22 3.85 -1.71
C VAL A 201 6.26 5.09 -0.82
N GLY A 202 5.11 5.47 -0.26
CA GLY A 202 4.87 6.75 0.40
C GLY A 202 4.43 7.82 -0.61
N GLU A 203 3.91 8.92 -0.10
CA GLU A 203 3.43 10.03 -0.92
C GLU A 203 4.51 10.48 -1.91
N PHE A 204 4.15 10.48 -3.20
CA PHE A 204 4.93 11.14 -4.24
C PHE A 204 4.65 12.64 -4.18
N THR A 205 4.92 13.27 -3.04
CA THR A 205 4.86 14.72 -2.98
C THR A 205 5.94 15.27 -3.90
N THR A 206 5.51 15.68 -5.08
CA THR A 206 6.30 16.50 -6.02
C THR A 206 6.49 17.92 -5.48
N ASP A 207 6.02 18.21 -4.30
CA ASP A 207 6.27 19.45 -3.60
C ASP A 207 7.63 19.41 -2.89
N VAL A 208 8.68 19.52 -3.69
CA VAL A 208 9.98 20.07 -3.25
C VAL A 208 9.84 21.60 -3.02
N GLN A 209 8.74 22.02 -2.46
CA GLN A 209 8.65 23.25 -1.70
C GLN A 209 8.48 22.83 -0.24
N GLU A 210 9.60 22.47 0.39
CA GLU A 210 9.74 22.68 1.82
C GLU A 210 9.44 24.16 2.08
N THR A 211 8.16 24.50 2.21
CA THR A 211 7.79 25.70 2.94
C THR A 211 8.44 25.50 4.30
N PRO A 212 9.40 26.37 4.69
CA PRO A 212 10.08 26.15 5.94
C PRO A 212 9.01 26.12 7.03
N ARG A 213 8.90 24.97 7.72
CA ARG A 213 7.91 24.75 8.79
C ARG A 213 8.02 25.77 9.92
N ILE A 214 9.05 26.60 9.87
CA ILE A 214 9.30 27.76 10.73
C ILE A 214 9.67 28.92 9.81
N THR A 215 8.79 29.92 9.71
CA THR A 215 9.02 31.14 8.92
C THR A 215 9.17 32.33 9.87
N ARG A 216 10.31 33.03 9.83
CA ARG A 216 10.51 34.26 10.59
C ARG A 216 9.75 35.39 9.90
N GLN A 217 8.89 36.11 10.65
CA GLN A 217 8.16 37.26 10.18
C GLN A 217 8.98 38.56 10.36
N GLN A 218 8.52 39.65 9.74
CA GLN A 218 9.23 40.94 9.78
C GLN A 218 9.24 41.61 11.17
N ASP A 219 8.40 41.12 12.08
CA ASP A 219 8.29 41.60 13.48
C ASP A 219 9.09 40.74 14.48
N ASP A 220 10.04 39.92 13.98
CA ASP A 220 10.84 38.97 14.77
C ASP A 220 10.03 37.82 15.41
N SER A 221 8.76 37.63 15.03
CA SER A 221 7.96 36.47 15.41
C SER A 221 8.23 35.30 14.45
N TYR A 222 7.98 34.09 14.93
CA TYR A 222 8.09 32.86 14.13
C TYR A 222 6.70 32.26 13.91
N LEU A 223 6.33 32.05 12.66
CA LEU A 223 5.20 31.22 12.29
C LEU A 223 5.66 29.76 12.28
N VAL A 224 5.08 28.95 13.17
CA VAL A 224 5.41 27.53 13.33
C VAL A 224 4.21 26.70 12.94
N ASP A 225 4.41 25.68 12.12
CA ASP A 225 3.36 24.71 11.81
C ASP A 225 3.00 23.91 13.06
N ALA A 226 1.71 23.89 13.43
CA ALA A 226 1.20 23.25 14.64
C ALA A 226 1.34 21.70 14.62
N THR A 227 1.74 21.13 13.50
CA THR A 227 1.97 19.68 13.34
C THR A 227 3.41 19.25 13.71
N LEU A 228 4.29 20.21 14.08
CA LEU A 228 5.63 19.89 14.55
C LEU A 228 5.57 19.23 15.93
N ASN A 229 5.93 17.94 15.98
CA ASN A 229 6.23 17.28 17.25
C ASN A 229 7.56 17.83 17.79
N VAL A 230 7.51 18.43 18.99
CA VAL A 230 8.68 18.92 19.74
C VAL A 230 9.33 17.75 20.48
#